data_b4362847aeb613a9e417e76732dbe402
#
_entry.id   b4362847aeb613a9e417e76732dbe402
#
_cell.length_a   1.000
_cell.length_b   1.000
_cell.length_c   1.000
_cell.angle_alpha   90.00
_cell.angle_beta   90.00
_cell.angle_gamma   90.00
#
_symmetry.space_group_name_H-M   'P 1'
#
loop_
_entity.id
_entity.type
_entity.pdbx_description
1 polymer ?
#
loop_
_entity_poly.entity_id
_entity_poly.type
_entity_poly.pdbx_seq_one_letter_code
_entity_poly.pdbx_strand_id
1 'polypeptide(L)'
;MTKVRVNTCIVGGGPAGLLLGLLLARRGADVLVLEGHETFEREFRGEVLQPSTARLLDELGLLEYMLAQPHSLLESGKIRVHGRAAGELSFKRIAPEYPYAIWMPQPLSTAR
;
A
#
# COMPACT_ATOMS: atom_id res chain seq x y z
N MET A 1 30.94 17.06 -6.34
CA MET A 1 30.05 16.09 -5.66
C MET A 1 29.10 16.85 -4.74
N THR A 2 27.83 16.65 -4.91
CA THR A 2 26.81 17.31 -4.10
C THR A 2 26.51 16.47 -2.86
N LYS A 3 26.57 17.10 -1.69
CA LYS A 3 26.16 16.45 -0.43
C LYS A 3 24.79 16.97 -0.03
N VAL A 4 23.93 16.06 0.39
CA VAL A 4 22.61 16.38 0.91
C VAL A 4 22.58 15.92 2.38
N ARG A 5 22.13 16.82 3.25
CA ARG A 5 21.96 16.49 4.68
C ARG A 5 20.48 16.41 5.01
N VAL A 6 20.06 15.31 5.59
CA VAL A 6 18.68 15.11 6.03
C VAL A 6 18.68 14.44 7.39
N ASN A 7 17.54 14.53 8.10
CA ASN A 7 17.39 13.81 9.36
C ASN A 7 17.28 12.30 9.12
N THR A 8 16.60 11.93 8.06
CA THR A 8 16.28 10.52 7.80
C THR A 8 16.46 10.24 6.31
N CYS A 9 17.14 9.16 6.02
CA CYS A 9 17.29 8.68 4.65
C CYS A 9 16.66 7.29 4.56
N ILE A 10 15.73 7.14 3.63
CA ILE A 10 15.04 5.87 3.39
C ILE A 10 15.56 5.30 2.08
N VAL A 11 16.08 4.10 2.12
CA VAL A 11 16.58 3.41 0.94
C VAL A 11 15.51 2.44 0.46
N GLY A 12 14.93 2.73 -0.69
CA GLY A 12 13.84 1.97 -1.26
C GLY A 12 12.57 2.79 -1.38
N GLY A 13 12.16 3.08 -2.63
CA GLY A 13 10.96 3.86 -2.95
C GLY A 13 9.74 3.01 -3.24
N GLY A 14 9.64 1.82 -2.65
CA GLY A 14 8.45 1.00 -2.72
C GLY A 14 7.35 1.52 -1.79
N PRO A 15 6.22 0.81 -1.68
CA PRO A 15 5.09 1.27 -0.87
C PRO A 15 5.45 1.56 0.57
N ALA A 16 6.23 0.69 1.21
CA ALA A 16 6.61 0.86 2.61
C ALA A 16 7.51 2.09 2.80
N GLY A 17 8.51 2.25 1.94
CA GLY A 17 9.45 3.38 2.03
C GLY A 17 8.76 4.71 1.77
N LEU A 18 7.90 4.77 0.77
CA LEU A 18 7.16 5.99 0.44
C LEU A 18 6.16 6.35 1.54
N LEU A 19 5.48 5.38 2.11
CA LEU A 19 4.54 5.63 3.20
C LEU A 19 5.27 6.12 4.45
N LEU A 20 6.38 5.49 4.81
CA LEU A 20 7.20 5.94 5.93
C LEU A 20 7.70 7.37 5.71
N GLY A 21 8.19 7.66 4.50
CA GLY A 21 8.63 9.01 4.15
C GLY A 21 7.55 10.04 4.29
N LEU A 22 6.33 9.72 3.82
CA LEU A 22 5.18 10.59 3.94
C LEU A 22 4.83 10.85 5.41
N LEU A 23 4.78 9.81 6.23
CA LEU A 23 4.44 9.93 7.64
C LEU A 23 5.44 10.79 8.39
N LEU A 24 6.73 10.59 8.12
CA LEU A 24 7.79 11.38 8.75
C LEU A 24 7.77 12.84 8.27
N ALA A 25 7.57 13.07 6.98
CA ALA A 25 7.50 14.41 6.42
C ALA A 25 6.31 15.20 6.98
N ARG A 26 5.18 14.56 7.17
CA ARG A 26 4.00 15.20 7.78
C ARG A 26 4.24 15.63 9.23
N ARG A 27 5.22 15.04 9.89
CA ARG A 27 5.62 15.40 11.25
C ARG A 27 6.78 16.38 11.29
N GLY A 28 7.15 16.92 10.15
CA GLY A 28 8.18 17.95 10.04
C GLY A 28 9.61 17.43 9.94
N ALA A 29 9.80 16.12 9.74
CA ALA A 29 11.13 15.57 9.54
C ALA A 29 11.62 15.84 8.11
N ASP A 30 12.92 16.10 7.99
CA ASP A 30 13.58 16.15 6.68
C ASP A 30 13.84 14.72 6.24
N VAL A 31 13.22 14.30 5.15
CA VAL A 31 13.31 12.92 4.67
C VAL A 31 13.78 12.88 3.23
N LEU A 32 14.72 12.00 2.96
CA LEU A 32 15.16 11.68 1.61
C LEU A 32 14.84 10.21 1.35
N VAL A 33 14.16 9.93 0.24
CA VAL A 33 13.88 8.57 -0.21
C VAL A 33 14.70 8.29 -1.45
N LEU A 34 15.52 7.25 -1.41
CA LEU A 34 16.36 6.82 -2.52
C LEU A 34 15.76 5.59 -3.17
N GLU A 35 15.65 5.62 -4.50
CA GLU A 35 15.14 4.50 -5.29
C GLU A 35 16.12 4.14 -6.40
N GLY A 36 16.47 2.86 -6.50
CA GLY A 36 17.41 2.37 -7.50
C GLY A 36 16.83 2.23 -8.90
N HIS A 37 15.52 2.28 -9.06
CA HIS A 37 14.85 2.23 -10.35
C HIS A 37 14.44 3.63 -10.80
N GLU A 38 14.60 3.92 -12.08
CA GLU A 38 14.23 5.24 -12.63
C GLU A 38 12.73 5.47 -12.66
N THR A 39 11.94 4.41 -12.80
CA THR A 39 10.49 4.47 -12.86
C THR A 39 9.86 3.44 -11.94
N PHE A 40 8.57 3.59 -11.66
CA PHE A 40 7.81 2.58 -10.93
C PHE A 40 7.34 1.43 -11.83
N GLU A 41 7.59 1.51 -13.13
CA GLU A 41 7.31 0.42 -14.07
C GLU A 41 8.39 -0.63 -13.96
N ARG A 42 8.10 -1.68 -13.20
CA ARG A 42 8.97 -2.82 -12.98
C ARG A 42 8.26 -4.07 -13.47
N GLU A 43 8.76 -5.22 -13.03
CA GLU A 43 8.00 -6.46 -13.18
C GLU A 43 6.61 -6.27 -12.60
N PHE A 44 5.60 -6.76 -13.33
CA PHE A 44 4.24 -6.67 -12.86
C PHE A 44 4.09 -7.34 -11.50
N ARG A 45 3.63 -6.59 -10.54
CA ARG A 45 3.22 -7.11 -9.24
C ARG A 45 1.90 -6.47 -8.87
N GLY A 46 0.95 -7.30 -8.49
CA GLY A 46 -0.24 -6.82 -7.86
C GLY A 46 0.03 -6.62 -6.38
N GLU A 47 -0.66 -5.68 -5.77
CA GLU A 47 -0.67 -5.50 -4.33
C GLU A 47 -2.07 -5.73 -3.80
N VAL A 48 -2.13 -6.42 -2.67
CA VAL A 48 -3.35 -6.56 -1.90
C VAL A 48 -3.19 -5.71 -0.66
N LEU A 49 -3.94 -4.63 -0.58
CA LEU A 49 -3.95 -3.75 0.57
C LEU A 49 -5.01 -4.26 1.55
N GLN A 50 -4.56 -4.65 2.72
CA GLN A 50 -5.44 -5.20 3.76
C GLN A 50 -6.35 -4.12 4.35
N PRO A 51 -7.45 -4.48 5.03
CA PRO A 51 -8.32 -3.51 5.69
C PRO A 51 -7.60 -2.55 6.63
N SER A 52 -6.59 -3.01 7.36
CA SER A 52 -5.80 -2.14 8.23
C SER A 52 -5.05 -1.06 7.46
N THR A 53 -4.60 -1.36 6.26
CA THR A 53 -3.96 -0.38 5.39
C THR A 53 -4.99 0.61 4.84
N ALA A 54 -6.18 0.14 4.46
CA ALA A 54 -7.25 1.02 4.02
C ALA A 54 -7.63 2.02 5.13
N ARG A 55 -7.70 1.56 6.36
CA ARG A 55 -7.95 2.42 7.52
C ARG A 55 -6.87 3.49 7.66
N LEU A 56 -5.61 3.10 7.58
CA LEU A 56 -4.49 4.05 7.66
C LEU A 56 -4.56 5.09 6.53
N LEU A 57 -4.82 4.66 5.30
CA LEU A 57 -4.95 5.56 4.15
C LEU A 57 -6.13 6.52 4.33
N ASP A 58 -7.23 6.04 4.89
CA ASP A 58 -8.39 6.89 5.17
C ASP A 58 -8.06 7.95 6.21
N GLU A 59 -7.39 7.57 7.29
CA GLU A 59 -6.92 8.51 8.31
C GLU A 59 -5.96 9.56 7.75
N LEU A 60 -5.18 9.22 6.74
CA LEU A 60 -4.26 10.13 6.06
C LEU A 60 -4.92 10.95 4.95
N GLY A 61 -6.21 10.69 4.65
CA GLY A 61 -6.92 11.36 3.58
C GLY A 61 -6.53 10.89 2.18
N LEU A 62 -5.95 9.70 2.06
CA LEU A 62 -5.47 9.15 0.79
C LEU A 62 -6.35 8.04 0.22
N LEU A 63 -7.31 7.53 0.99
CA LEU A 63 -8.10 6.38 0.56
C LEU A 63 -8.92 6.69 -0.69
N GLU A 64 -9.56 7.85 -0.76
CA GLU A 64 -10.33 8.24 -1.94
C GLU A 64 -9.47 8.31 -3.19
N TYR A 65 -8.27 8.86 -3.05
CA TYR A 65 -7.32 8.90 -4.15
C TYR A 65 -6.97 7.51 -4.65
N MET A 66 -6.70 6.59 -3.72
CA MET A 66 -6.37 5.20 -4.07
C MET A 66 -7.53 4.49 -4.75
N LEU A 67 -8.75 4.68 -4.26
CA LEU A 67 -9.94 4.07 -4.83
C LEU A 67 -10.32 4.66 -6.20
N ALA A 68 -9.82 5.84 -6.52
CA ALA A 68 -9.99 6.43 -7.85
C ALA A 68 -9.09 5.78 -8.91
N GLN A 69 -8.06 5.03 -8.49
CA GLN A 69 -7.19 4.30 -9.40
C GLN A 69 -7.83 2.96 -9.79
N PRO A 70 -7.46 2.37 -10.94
CA PRO A 70 -7.95 1.04 -11.30
C PRO A 70 -7.63 0.02 -10.21
N HIS A 71 -8.66 -0.66 -9.73
CA HIS A 71 -8.52 -1.61 -8.62
C HIS A 71 -9.66 -2.61 -8.63
N SER A 72 -9.53 -3.64 -7.81
CA SER A 72 -10.61 -4.58 -7.49
C SER A 72 -10.76 -4.65 -5.97
N LEU A 73 -11.99 -4.76 -5.51
CA LEU A 73 -12.27 -4.97 -4.10
C LEU A 73 -12.52 -6.45 -3.84
N LEU A 74 -11.83 -6.99 -2.85
CA LEU A 74 -11.98 -8.37 -2.41
C LEU A 74 -12.74 -8.38 -1.08
N GLU A 75 -13.96 -8.86 -1.11
CA GLU A 75 -14.79 -8.92 0.09
C GLU A 75 -14.58 -10.18 0.91
N SER A 76 -14.21 -11.27 0.23
CA SER A 76 -13.98 -12.55 0.87
C SER A 76 -12.96 -13.38 0.11
N GLY A 77 -12.39 -14.36 0.78
CA GLY A 77 -11.51 -15.34 0.20
C GLY A 77 -11.96 -16.75 0.56
N LYS A 78 -11.95 -17.64 -0.42
CA LYS A 78 -12.27 -19.05 -0.18
C LYS A 78 -11.00 -19.84 0.03
N ILE A 79 -10.99 -20.67 1.07
CA ILE A 79 -9.85 -21.52 1.38
C ILE A 79 -10.16 -22.93 0.90
N ARG A 80 -9.26 -23.50 0.11
CA ARG A 80 -9.35 -24.89 -0.36
C ARG A 80 -8.13 -25.66 0.08
N VAL A 81 -8.35 -26.88 0.53
CA VAL A 81 -7.30 -27.82 0.90
C VAL A 81 -7.51 -29.07 0.08
N HIS A 82 -6.48 -29.47 -0.68
CA HIS A 82 -6.56 -30.64 -1.57
C HIS A 82 -7.76 -30.60 -2.52
N GLY A 83 -8.09 -29.41 -3.04
CA GLY A 83 -9.22 -29.23 -3.96
C GLY A 83 -10.59 -29.15 -3.31
N ARG A 84 -10.67 -29.29 -1.99
CA ARG A 84 -11.93 -29.23 -1.24
C ARG A 84 -12.06 -27.91 -0.51
N ALA A 85 -13.26 -27.38 -0.45
CA ALA A 85 -13.55 -26.19 0.32
C ALA A 85 -13.32 -26.44 1.81
N ALA A 86 -12.42 -25.66 2.41
CA ALA A 86 -12.09 -25.77 3.84
C ALA A 86 -12.63 -24.60 4.66
N GLY A 87 -13.03 -23.51 4.01
CA GLY A 87 -13.57 -22.34 4.72
C GLY A 87 -13.63 -21.13 3.84
N GLU A 88 -14.14 -20.07 4.42
CA GLU A 88 -14.24 -18.77 3.77
C GLU A 88 -13.82 -17.69 4.77
N LEU A 89 -12.95 -16.78 4.30
CA LEU A 89 -12.54 -15.61 5.06
C LEU A 89 -13.39 -14.43 4.60
N SER A 90 -14.15 -13.83 5.52
CA SER A 90 -14.95 -12.65 5.22
C SER A 90 -14.35 -11.43 5.89
N PHE A 91 -14.00 -10.42 5.10
CA PHE A 91 -13.47 -9.16 5.63
C PHE A 91 -14.52 -8.37 6.40
N LYS A 92 -15.79 -8.56 6.09
CA LYS A 92 -16.87 -7.91 6.82
C LYS A 92 -16.92 -8.34 8.29
N ARG A 93 -16.56 -9.60 8.58
CA ARG A 93 -16.48 -10.09 9.96
C ARG A 93 -15.24 -9.60 10.68
N ILE A 94 -14.14 -9.44 9.96
CA ILE A 94 -12.84 -9.08 10.53
C ILE A 94 -12.75 -7.57 10.73
N ALA A 95 -13.21 -6.79 9.75
CA ALA A 95 -13.08 -5.33 9.75
C ALA A 95 -14.36 -4.70 9.20
N PRO A 96 -15.41 -4.56 10.03
CA PRO A 96 -16.71 -4.05 9.54
C PRO A 96 -16.66 -2.64 8.98
N GLU A 97 -15.72 -1.81 9.40
CA GLU A 97 -15.55 -0.44 8.89
C GLU A 97 -14.88 -0.39 7.51
N TYR A 98 -14.01 -1.36 7.24
CA TYR A 98 -13.31 -1.50 5.96
C TYR A 98 -13.41 -2.95 5.51
N PRO A 99 -14.59 -3.38 5.04
CA PRO A 99 -14.89 -4.81 4.84
C PRO A 99 -14.36 -5.36 3.53
N TYR A 100 -13.16 -4.93 3.13
CA TYR A 100 -12.56 -5.34 1.85
C TYR A 100 -11.05 -5.24 1.91
N ALA A 101 -10.40 -5.99 1.05
CA ALA A 101 -9.01 -5.77 0.66
C ALA A 101 -9.01 -5.14 -0.73
N ILE A 102 -8.04 -4.28 -1.00
CA ILE A 102 -7.93 -3.60 -2.29
C ILE A 102 -6.80 -4.24 -3.08
N TRP A 103 -7.11 -4.73 -4.27
CA TRP A 103 -6.11 -5.24 -5.18
C TRP A 103 -5.86 -4.24 -6.30
N MET A 104 -4.61 -3.88 -6.52
CA MET A 104 -4.22 -3.01 -7.63
C MET A 104 -2.78 -3.29 -8.05
N PRO A 105 -2.39 -2.93 -9.28
CA PRO A 105 -0.99 -3.01 -9.70
C PRO A 105 -0.10 -2.10 -8.85
N GLN A 106 1.08 -2.61 -8.46
CA GLN A 106 2.01 -1.88 -7.62
C GLN A 106 2.38 -0.48 -8.14
N PRO A 107 2.60 -0.25 -9.44
CA PRO A 107 2.90 1.10 -9.92
C PRO A 107 1.82 2.13 -9.57
N LEU A 108 0.55 1.72 -9.50
CA LEU A 108 -0.54 2.62 -9.14
C LEU A 108 -0.57 2.91 -7.64
N SER A 109 -0.20 1.94 -6.81
CA SER A 109 -0.21 2.12 -5.37
C SER A 109 0.96 2.98 -4.86
N THR A 110 2.07 3.02 -5.59
CA THR A 110 3.26 3.79 -5.22
C THR A 110 3.38 5.12 -5.96
N ALA A 111 2.69 5.29 -7.09
CA ALA A 111 2.74 6.53 -7.86
C ALA A 111 1.95 7.64 -7.17
N ARG A 112 2.49 8.82 -7.22
CA ARG A 112 1.86 9.97 -6.61
C ARG A 112 2.06 11.19 -7.42
#